data_62d60e75a4506772b43b90f84615bad1
#
_entry.id   62d60e75a4506772b43b90f84615bad1
#
_cell.length_a   1.000
_cell.length_b   1.000
_cell.length_c   1.000
_cell.angle_alpha   90.00
_cell.angle_beta   90.00
_cell.angle_gamma   90.00
#
_symmetry.space_group_name_H-M   'P 1'
#
loop_
_entity.id
_entity.type
_entity.pdbx_description
1 polymer ?
#
loop_
_entity_poly.entity_id
_entity_poly.type
_entity_poly.pdbx_seq_one_letter_code
_entity_poly.pdbx_strand_id
1 'polypeptide(L)'
;MKMKIQALVALVTLAAAPAFAQTEIKVSYQPALYWALPFYVATEKGWWAEVGLKPVFSTFPAGVPQIAASASKSWDVGGTGSVPAVLGAVRYNLLTIGLTNDESAGNALLATGAKADGFLKNPQSIKGQTIVLTANSTGDYAVQSCLAKWGLKKSDVTIKSMGQAEVISAMSSNNADLGGLWAPNIYTMEEKAGAKVICSGKDAGAIVPGALVARSEYAKEQPQNVAKFLAVYLRAWKWMSTHRAESVAMMKKFYDVGGVSISDASMNKEFDTRPVYDLAGQLKVMNRAAAGSDVDKWMTQIAEFMKATGTMPEVPPAAKYITDDFMKMIDKDPKLKAFANQAN
;
A
#
# COMPACT_ATOMS: atom_id res chain seq x y z
N MET A 1 72.61 36.01 22.24
CA MET A 1 72.11 35.18 21.18
C MET A 1 70.60 34.97 21.43
N LYS A 2 69.75 35.72 20.76
CA LYS A 2 68.30 35.71 20.97
C LYS A 2 67.66 34.84 19.86
N MET A 3 67.18 33.67 20.18
CA MET A 3 66.37 32.76 19.27
C MET A 3 64.91 33.26 19.15
N LYS A 4 64.51 33.66 17.97
CA LYS A 4 63.11 33.95 17.65
C LYS A 4 62.43 32.67 17.25
N ILE A 5 61.44 32.23 18.06
CA ILE A 5 60.55 31.16 17.72
C ILE A 5 59.41 31.74 16.90
N GLN A 6 59.32 31.40 15.62
CA GLN A 6 58.16 31.69 14.75
C GLN A 6 57.13 30.58 14.93
N ALA A 7 55.99 30.89 15.53
CA ALA A 7 54.84 30.01 15.61
C ALA A 7 54.10 30.06 14.28
N LEU A 8 54.04 28.91 13.58
CA LEU A 8 53.25 28.70 12.36
C LEU A 8 51.83 28.33 12.77
N VAL A 9 50.90 29.28 12.65
CA VAL A 9 49.46 29.01 12.85
C VAL A 9 48.88 28.41 11.55
N ALA A 10 48.65 27.11 11.53
CA ALA A 10 47.95 26.44 10.44
C ALA A 10 46.45 26.72 10.57
N LEU A 11 45.92 27.54 9.65
CA LEU A 11 44.50 27.80 9.54
C LEU A 11 43.82 26.57 8.86
N VAL A 12 43.17 25.72 9.64
CA VAL A 12 42.33 24.61 9.11
C VAL A 12 41.00 25.23 8.72
N THR A 13 40.80 25.50 7.43
CA THR A 13 39.52 25.88 6.86
C THR A 13 38.65 24.61 6.81
N LEU A 14 37.74 24.43 7.76
CA LEU A 14 36.63 23.48 7.63
C LEU A 14 35.74 23.96 6.48
N ALA A 15 35.84 23.33 5.33
CA ALA A 15 34.85 23.48 4.26
C ALA A 15 33.51 22.91 4.77
N ALA A 16 32.64 23.77 5.26
CA ALA A 16 31.25 23.42 5.52
C ALA A 16 30.60 23.06 4.18
N ALA A 17 30.36 21.75 3.92
CA ALA A 17 29.56 21.35 2.80
C ALA A 17 28.17 22.02 2.95
N PRO A 18 27.59 22.60 1.88
CA PRO A 18 26.28 23.21 1.95
C PRO A 18 25.27 22.13 2.38
N ALA A 19 24.75 22.27 3.58
CA ALA A 19 23.59 21.48 4.01
C ALA A 19 22.42 21.94 3.14
N PHE A 20 22.12 21.23 2.07
CA PHE A 20 20.89 21.46 1.31
C PHE A 20 19.72 21.28 2.27
N ALA A 21 18.97 22.37 2.50
CA ALA A 21 17.77 22.31 3.30
C ALA A 21 16.82 21.26 2.71
N GLN A 22 16.52 20.20 3.48
CA GLN A 22 15.59 19.16 3.06
C GLN A 22 14.19 19.75 2.99
N THR A 23 13.45 19.41 1.93
CA THR A 23 12.03 19.77 1.80
C THR A 23 11.18 18.79 2.58
N GLU A 24 10.34 19.29 3.47
CA GLU A 24 9.37 18.45 4.17
C GLU A 24 8.35 17.90 3.19
N ILE A 25 8.03 16.60 3.34
CA ILE A 25 6.97 15.90 2.61
C ILE A 25 6.14 15.07 3.59
N LYS A 26 4.83 15.30 3.59
CA LYS A 26 3.91 14.57 4.47
C LYS A 26 3.46 13.29 3.80
N VAL A 27 3.77 12.14 4.43
CA VAL A 27 3.53 10.81 3.87
C VAL A 27 2.49 10.08 4.71
N SER A 28 1.39 9.67 4.08
CA SER A 28 0.33 8.89 4.73
C SER A 28 0.38 7.42 4.38
N TYR A 29 0.02 6.55 5.32
CA TYR A 29 -0.07 5.12 5.07
C TYR A 29 -0.99 4.40 6.06
N GLN A 30 -1.30 3.15 5.74
CA GLN A 30 -1.84 2.16 6.66
C GLN A 30 -0.71 1.20 7.06
N PRO A 31 -0.66 0.68 8.30
CA PRO A 31 0.42 -0.20 8.76
C PRO A 31 0.36 -1.56 8.07
N ALA A 32 0.96 -1.67 6.89
CA ALA A 32 1.06 -2.90 6.11
C ALA A 32 2.37 -2.91 5.32
N LEU A 33 2.82 -4.11 4.91
CA LEU A 33 4.08 -4.30 4.20
C LEU A 33 4.27 -3.33 3.04
N TYR A 34 3.31 -3.31 2.10
CA TYR A 34 3.48 -2.63 0.81
C TYR A 34 3.19 -1.13 0.86
N TRP A 35 2.36 -0.71 1.79
CA TRP A 35 1.97 0.70 1.91
C TRP A 35 2.86 1.50 2.85
N ALA A 36 3.71 0.85 3.64
CA ALA A 36 4.44 1.50 4.71
C ALA A 36 5.88 1.00 4.92
N LEU A 37 6.14 -0.30 4.86
CA LEU A 37 7.48 -0.83 5.14
C LEU A 37 8.56 -0.25 4.24
N PRO A 38 8.34 0.01 2.93
CA PRO A 38 9.34 0.68 2.10
C PRO A 38 9.75 2.06 2.62
N PHE A 39 8.80 2.81 3.20
CA PHE A 39 9.07 4.11 3.82
C PHE A 39 9.88 3.97 5.10
N TYR A 40 9.56 2.96 5.92
CA TYR A 40 10.33 2.63 7.13
C TYR A 40 11.77 2.25 6.78
N VAL A 41 11.97 1.34 5.83
CA VAL A 41 13.30 0.94 5.34
C VAL A 41 14.08 2.15 4.82
N ALA A 42 13.46 2.99 3.99
CA ALA A 42 14.09 4.19 3.47
C ALA A 42 14.50 5.18 4.57
N THR A 43 13.73 5.23 5.67
CA THR A 43 14.04 6.08 6.83
C THR A 43 15.23 5.55 7.60
N GLU A 44 15.24 4.25 7.92
CA GLU A 44 16.35 3.58 8.61
C GLU A 44 17.68 3.66 7.81
N LYS A 45 17.57 3.65 6.46
CA LYS A 45 18.72 3.75 5.56
C LYS A 45 19.13 5.19 5.22
N GLY A 46 18.36 6.20 5.63
CA GLY A 46 18.67 7.62 5.38
C GLY A 46 18.42 8.09 3.93
N TRP A 47 17.74 7.31 3.09
CA TRP A 47 17.59 7.57 1.65
C TRP A 47 16.74 8.79 1.31
N TRP A 48 15.87 9.23 2.21
CA TRP A 48 15.10 10.47 2.03
C TRP A 48 16.01 11.70 1.89
N ALA A 49 17.06 11.76 2.71
CA ALA A 49 18.04 12.86 2.68
C ALA A 49 18.84 12.91 1.39
N GLU A 50 19.16 11.75 0.79
CA GLU A 50 19.90 11.66 -0.47
C GLU A 50 19.16 12.33 -1.64
N VAL A 51 17.82 12.38 -1.60
CA VAL A 51 17.01 13.10 -2.59
C VAL A 51 16.52 14.47 -2.10
N GLY A 52 17.01 14.93 -0.94
CA GLY A 52 16.67 16.23 -0.36
C GLY A 52 15.25 16.31 0.20
N LEU A 53 14.67 15.19 0.64
CA LEU A 53 13.36 15.12 1.31
C LEU A 53 13.52 14.84 2.81
N LYS A 54 12.57 15.34 3.60
CA LYS A 54 12.38 15.03 5.02
C LYS A 54 10.94 14.55 5.23
N PRO A 55 10.70 13.23 5.40
CA PRO A 55 9.34 12.71 5.55
C PRO A 55 8.74 13.04 6.91
N VAL A 56 7.44 13.35 6.93
CA VAL A 56 6.60 13.41 8.12
C VAL A 56 5.46 12.43 7.93
N PHE A 57 5.39 11.42 8.78
CA PHE A 57 4.46 10.30 8.60
C PHE A 57 3.14 10.51 9.37
N SER A 58 2.04 10.11 8.71
CA SER A 58 0.71 10.02 9.32
C SER A 58 0.13 8.63 9.06
N THR A 59 -0.27 7.95 10.13
CA THR A 59 -0.80 6.58 10.09
C THR A 59 -2.31 6.59 10.21
N PHE A 60 -2.98 5.74 9.43
CA PHE A 60 -4.43 5.61 9.41
C PHE A 60 -4.84 4.14 9.55
N PRO A 61 -5.95 3.84 10.27
CA PRO A 61 -6.40 2.45 10.48
C PRO A 61 -7.00 1.82 9.22
N ALA A 62 -7.45 2.63 8.24
CA ALA A 62 -8.03 2.18 6.97
C ALA A 62 -7.94 3.27 5.90
N GLY A 63 -8.20 2.89 4.63
CA GLY A 63 -8.09 3.80 3.50
C GLY A 63 -9.11 4.93 3.49
N VAL A 64 -10.36 4.69 3.94
CA VAL A 64 -11.40 5.72 3.95
C VAL A 64 -11.04 6.91 4.85
N PRO A 65 -10.66 6.75 6.13
CA PRO A 65 -10.18 7.88 6.94
C PRO A 65 -8.89 8.51 6.39
N GLN A 66 -7.98 7.72 5.76
CA GLN A 66 -6.79 8.26 5.13
C GLN A 66 -7.12 9.24 4.00
N ILE A 67 -7.97 8.83 3.04
CA ILE A 67 -8.33 9.71 1.91
C ILE A 67 -9.13 10.93 2.39
N ALA A 68 -10.00 10.81 3.40
CA ALA A 68 -10.75 11.92 3.94
C ALA A 68 -9.82 13.00 4.57
N ALA A 69 -8.75 12.58 5.23
CA ALA A 69 -7.77 13.48 5.82
C ALA A 69 -7.01 14.34 4.79
N SER A 70 -7.02 13.97 3.50
CA SER A 70 -6.42 14.78 2.43
C SER A 70 -7.09 16.15 2.29
N ALA A 71 -8.39 16.26 2.60
CA ALA A 71 -9.14 17.50 2.52
C ALA A 71 -8.58 18.62 3.43
N SER A 72 -7.99 18.24 4.57
CA SER A 72 -7.31 19.16 5.48
C SER A 72 -5.82 19.36 5.18
N LYS A 73 -5.34 18.83 4.05
CA LYS A 73 -3.91 18.86 3.65
C LYS A 73 -2.98 18.25 4.73
N SER A 74 -3.48 17.28 5.49
CA SER A 74 -2.72 16.61 6.54
C SER A 74 -1.61 15.71 5.99
N TRP A 75 -1.68 15.36 4.71
CA TRP A 75 -0.63 14.63 3.98
C TRP A 75 -0.59 15.06 2.50
N ASP A 76 0.52 14.78 1.84
CA ASP A 76 0.81 15.15 0.44
C ASP A 76 0.77 13.96 -0.49
N VAL A 77 1.41 12.86 -0.06
CA VAL A 77 1.57 11.60 -0.78
C VAL A 77 1.33 10.42 0.15
N GLY A 78 1.16 9.22 -0.39
CA GLY A 78 1.03 8.06 0.48
C GLY A 78 0.80 6.75 -0.27
N GLY A 79 0.66 5.66 0.52
CA GLY A 79 0.28 4.34 0.05
C GLY A 79 -1.09 3.93 0.58
N THR A 80 -1.94 3.35 -0.27
CA THR A 80 -3.28 2.89 0.09
C THR A 80 -3.76 1.77 -0.84
N GLY A 81 -4.89 1.15 -0.54
CA GLY A 81 -5.52 0.18 -1.46
C GLY A 81 -6.23 0.86 -2.64
N SER A 82 -6.51 0.10 -3.70
CA SER A 82 -7.15 0.62 -4.91
C SER A 82 -8.57 1.15 -4.70
N VAL A 83 -9.38 0.51 -3.86
CA VAL A 83 -10.75 0.98 -3.57
C VAL A 83 -10.73 2.38 -2.92
N PRO A 84 -9.96 2.63 -1.84
CA PRO A 84 -9.78 3.98 -1.32
C PRO A 84 -9.18 4.95 -2.34
N ALA A 85 -8.25 4.52 -3.21
CA ALA A 85 -7.67 5.38 -4.23
C ALA A 85 -8.73 5.89 -5.23
N VAL A 86 -9.61 5.01 -5.72
CA VAL A 86 -10.74 5.39 -6.60
C VAL A 86 -11.72 6.32 -5.89
N LEU A 87 -12.09 6.02 -4.63
CA LEU A 87 -12.92 6.93 -3.83
C LEU A 87 -12.26 8.28 -3.61
N GLY A 88 -10.98 8.28 -3.33
CA GLY A 88 -10.18 9.49 -3.15
C GLY A 88 -10.13 10.36 -4.40
N ALA A 89 -10.04 9.74 -5.57
CA ALA A 89 -10.10 10.45 -6.84
C ALA A 89 -11.44 11.19 -7.01
N VAL A 90 -12.56 10.54 -6.71
CA VAL A 90 -13.89 11.12 -6.88
C VAL A 90 -14.21 12.17 -5.83
N ARG A 91 -13.88 11.91 -4.57
CA ARG A 91 -14.31 12.74 -3.44
C ARG A 91 -13.34 13.85 -3.07
N TYR A 92 -12.04 13.64 -3.31
CA TYR A 92 -10.96 14.48 -2.79
C TYR A 92 -9.93 14.85 -3.85
N ASN A 93 -10.21 14.57 -5.12
CA ASN A 93 -9.33 14.90 -6.24
C ASN A 93 -7.91 14.36 -6.06
N LEU A 94 -7.79 13.10 -5.63
CA LEU A 94 -6.51 12.42 -5.50
C LEU A 94 -6.07 11.83 -6.84
N LEU A 95 -4.75 11.77 -7.04
CA LEU A 95 -4.12 11.07 -8.17
C LEU A 95 -3.56 9.73 -7.72
N THR A 96 -3.71 8.70 -8.54
CA THR A 96 -2.92 7.48 -8.49
C THR A 96 -1.66 7.70 -9.31
N ILE A 97 -0.50 7.70 -8.66
CA ILE A 97 0.80 8.08 -9.24
C ILE A 97 1.74 6.88 -9.42
N GLY A 98 1.30 5.70 -9.00
CA GLY A 98 2.03 4.43 -9.10
C GLY A 98 1.28 3.33 -8.38
N LEU A 99 1.82 2.12 -8.47
CA LEU A 99 1.31 0.94 -7.78
C LEU A 99 2.29 0.48 -6.70
N THR A 100 1.75 -0.11 -5.64
CA THR A 100 2.59 -0.77 -4.64
C THR A 100 2.90 -2.21 -5.07
N ASN A 101 1.86 -2.99 -5.38
CA ASN A 101 1.94 -4.42 -5.71
C ASN A 101 0.60 -4.92 -6.25
N ASP A 102 0.53 -6.19 -6.61
CA ASP A 102 -0.74 -6.93 -6.72
C ASP A 102 -1.12 -7.51 -5.36
N GLU A 103 -2.21 -7.03 -4.78
CA GLU A 103 -2.72 -7.43 -3.46
C GLU A 103 -3.76 -8.55 -3.52
N SER A 104 -4.02 -9.12 -4.68
CA SER A 104 -5.14 -10.07 -4.88
C SER A 104 -5.08 -11.25 -3.92
N ALA A 105 -3.89 -11.79 -3.63
CA ALA A 105 -3.69 -12.86 -2.66
C ALA A 105 -3.70 -12.39 -1.19
N GLY A 106 -3.48 -11.09 -0.97
CA GLY A 106 -3.41 -10.48 0.35
C GLY A 106 -4.72 -9.89 0.86
N ASN A 107 -5.84 -10.10 0.16
CA ASN A 107 -7.18 -9.70 0.55
C ASN A 107 -8.10 -10.91 0.42
N ALA A 108 -8.78 -11.32 1.49
CA ALA A 108 -9.47 -12.59 1.51
C ALA A 108 -10.69 -12.62 2.43
N LEU A 109 -11.60 -13.54 2.13
CA LEU A 109 -12.62 -14.05 3.04
C LEU A 109 -12.05 -15.23 3.82
N LEU A 110 -12.08 -15.13 5.14
CA LEU A 110 -11.66 -16.17 6.06
C LEU A 110 -12.87 -16.74 6.80
N ALA A 111 -12.74 -17.98 7.24
CA ALA A 111 -13.67 -18.59 8.18
C ALA A 111 -12.94 -19.10 9.42
N THR A 112 -13.63 -19.15 10.57
CA THR A 112 -13.14 -19.80 11.78
C THR A 112 -12.84 -21.26 11.51
N GLY A 113 -11.78 -21.81 12.13
CA GLY A 113 -11.25 -23.14 11.80
C GLY A 113 -12.29 -24.25 11.81
N ALA A 114 -13.21 -24.24 12.77
CA ALA A 114 -14.25 -25.25 12.89
C ALA A 114 -15.29 -25.29 11.73
N LYS A 115 -15.53 -24.14 11.09
CA LYS A 115 -16.53 -24.01 10.01
C LYS A 115 -15.91 -23.89 8.62
N ALA A 116 -14.64 -23.60 8.53
CA ALA A 116 -13.93 -23.34 7.28
C ALA A 116 -14.07 -24.51 6.28
N ASP A 117 -13.91 -25.76 6.75
CA ASP A 117 -13.97 -26.94 5.90
C ASP A 117 -15.37 -27.14 5.26
N GLY A 118 -16.43 -26.73 5.98
CA GLY A 118 -17.79 -26.75 5.46
C GLY A 118 -17.98 -25.76 4.32
N PHE A 119 -17.50 -24.51 4.49
CA PHE A 119 -17.56 -23.47 3.46
C PHE A 119 -16.66 -23.78 2.26
N LEU A 120 -15.48 -24.37 2.48
CA LEU A 120 -14.60 -24.81 1.38
C LEU A 120 -15.23 -25.91 0.54
N LYS A 121 -15.93 -26.86 1.16
CA LYS A 121 -16.64 -27.94 0.46
C LYS A 121 -17.90 -27.46 -0.27
N ASN A 122 -18.61 -26.52 0.33
CA ASN A 122 -19.86 -25.98 -0.22
C ASN A 122 -19.94 -24.45 -0.02
N PRO A 123 -19.33 -23.64 -0.90
CA PRO A 123 -19.40 -22.19 -0.80
C PRO A 123 -20.81 -21.59 -0.86
N GLN A 124 -21.80 -22.32 -1.41
CA GLN A 124 -23.20 -21.88 -1.41
C GLN A 124 -23.78 -21.79 0.00
N SER A 125 -23.23 -22.52 0.97
CA SER A 125 -23.67 -22.46 2.37
C SER A 125 -23.34 -21.09 3.05
N ILE A 126 -22.60 -20.22 2.38
CA ILE A 126 -22.38 -18.83 2.81
C ILE A 126 -23.66 -17.99 2.66
N LYS A 127 -24.59 -18.39 1.82
CA LYS A 127 -25.88 -17.71 1.66
C LYS A 127 -26.62 -17.64 3.01
N GLY A 128 -27.11 -16.45 3.36
CA GLY A 128 -27.76 -16.15 4.65
C GLY A 128 -26.79 -15.90 5.81
N GLN A 129 -25.50 -16.10 5.63
CA GLN A 129 -24.50 -15.88 6.69
C GLN A 129 -24.19 -14.39 6.88
N THR A 130 -23.64 -14.08 8.07
CA THR A 130 -23.08 -12.76 8.35
C THR A 130 -21.57 -12.77 8.08
N ILE A 131 -21.10 -11.79 7.32
CA ILE A 131 -19.69 -11.53 7.08
C ILE A 131 -19.31 -10.19 7.73
N VAL A 132 -18.33 -10.22 8.62
CA VAL A 132 -17.77 -9.01 9.22
C VAL A 132 -16.57 -8.53 8.40
N LEU A 133 -16.51 -7.25 8.02
CA LEU A 133 -15.42 -6.68 7.20
C LEU A 133 -15.38 -5.17 7.30
N THR A 134 -14.30 -4.57 6.79
CA THR A 134 -14.23 -3.11 6.65
C THR A 134 -14.81 -2.72 5.28
N ALA A 135 -15.97 -2.07 5.30
CA ALA A 135 -16.63 -1.65 4.07
C ALA A 135 -15.81 -0.63 3.27
N ASN A 136 -15.97 -0.65 1.94
CA ASN A 136 -15.25 0.24 1.02
C ASN A 136 -13.72 0.11 1.10
N SER A 137 -13.24 -1.09 1.39
CA SER A 137 -11.83 -1.48 1.36
C SER A 137 -11.53 -2.46 0.22
N THR A 138 -10.25 -2.69 -0.05
CA THR A 138 -9.82 -3.75 -0.97
C THR A 138 -10.25 -5.14 -0.49
N GLY A 139 -10.29 -5.35 0.82
CA GLY A 139 -10.83 -6.59 1.41
C GLY A 139 -12.31 -6.79 1.12
N ASP A 140 -13.12 -5.74 1.18
CA ASP A 140 -14.53 -5.78 0.79
C ASP A 140 -14.69 -6.15 -0.70
N TYR A 141 -13.90 -5.53 -1.57
CA TYR A 141 -13.88 -5.86 -3.00
C TYR A 141 -13.52 -7.33 -3.24
N ALA A 142 -12.48 -7.84 -2.58
CA ALA A 142 -12.09 -9.25 -2.70
C ALA A 142 -13.18 -10.21 -2.21
N VAL A 143 -13.81 -9.92 -1.06
CA VAL A 143 -14.93 -10.74 -0.53
C VAL A 143 -16.10 -10.77 -1.50
N GLN A 144 -16.52 -9.63 -2.04
CA GLN A 144 -17.64 -9.60 -2.97
C GLN A 144 -17.29 -10.23 -4.32
N SER A 145 -16.02 -10.17 -4.75
CA SER A 145 -15.54 -10.93 -5.91
C SER A 145 -15.62 -12.44 -5.67
N CYS A 146 -15.31 -12.91 -4.46
CA CYS A 146 -15.52 -14.31 -4.07
C CYS A 146 -16.99 -14.72 -4.09
N LEU A 147 -17.87 -13.89 -3.57
CA LEU A 147 -19.32 -14.13 -3.65
C LEU A 147 -19.77 -14.25 -5.11
N ALA A 148 -19.35 -13.32 -5.98
CA ALA A 148 -19.68 -13.34 -7.40
C ALA A 148 -19.16 -14.60 -8.11
N LYS A 149 -17.93 -15.04 -7.80
CA LYS A 149 -17.37 -16.32 -8.30
C LYS A 149 -18.28 -17.50 -8.00
N TRP A 150 -18.94 -17.50 -6.85
CA TRP A 150 -19.87 -18.56 -6.43
C TRP A 150 -21.32 -18.31 -6.88
N GLY A 151 -21.57 -17.29 -7.70
CA GLY A 151 -22.93 -16.92 -8.13
C GLY A 151 -23.77 -16.28 -7.03
N LEU A 152 -23.16 -15.86 -5.93
CA LEU A 152 -23.81 -15.15 -4.83
C LEU A 152 -23.69 -13.64 -5.04
N LYS A 153 -24.67 -12.90 -4.51
CA LYS A 153 -24.70 -11.43 -4.50
C LYS A 153 -24.50 -10.92 -3.07
N LYS A 154 -24.14 -9.64 -2.93
CA LYS A 154 -24.08 -8.97 -1.63
C LYS A 154 -25.38 -9.10 -0.84
N SER A 155 -26.54 -9.10 -1.52
CA SER A 155 -27.86 -9.28 -0.92
C SER A 155 -28.14 -10.71 -0.41
N ASP A 156 -27.33 -11.69 -0.79
CA ASP A 156 -27.45 -13.06 -0.29
C ASP A 156 -26.79 -13.29 1.08
N VAL A 157 -26.07 -12.28 1.59
CA VAL A 157 -25.37 -12.32 2.89
C VAL A 157 -25.65 -11.03 3.68
N THR A 158 -25.39 -11.06 4.98
CA THR A 158 -25.42 -9.85 5.81
C THR A 158 -24.01 -9.33 6.00
N ILE A 159 -23.69 -8.13 5.47
CA ILE A 159 -22.41 -7.48 5.70
C ILE A 159 -22.52 -6.58 6.94
N LYS A 160 -21.68 -6.86 7.95
CA LYS A 160 -21.48 -5.96 9.10
C LYS A 160 -20.14 -5.26 8.97
N SER A 161 -20.19 -3.91 8.80
CA SER A 161 -18.98 -3.11 8.66
C SER A 161 -18.38 -2.79 10.02
N MET A 162 -17.07 -3.06 10.17
CA MET A 162 -16.28 -2.71 11.34
C MET A 162 -14.80 -2.59 10.95
N GLY A 163 -13.95 -2.07 11.83
CA GLY A 163 -12.50 -1.98 11.62
C GLY A 163 -11.84 -3.36 11.66
N GLN A 164 -10.61 -3.45 11.16
CA GLN A 164 -9.89 -4.75 11.13
C GLN A 164 -9.65 -5.34 12.52
N ALA A 165 -9.36 -4.50 13.50
CA ALA A 165 -9.17 -4.95 14.89
C ALA A 165 -10.45 -5.57 15.47
N GLU A 166 -11.61 -4.96 15.18
CA GLU A 166 -12.91 -5.46 15.60
C GLU A 166 -13.28 -6.75 14.84
N VAL A 167 -12.93 -6.88 13.54
CA VAL A 167 -13.09 -8.13 12.78
C VAL A 167 -12.30 -9.25 13.44
N ILE A 168 -11.02 -9.01 13.75
CA ILE A 168 -10.15 -9.98 14.44
C ILE A 168 -10.77 -10.38 15.79
N SER A 169 -11.19 -9.39 16.58
CA SER A 169 -11.80 -9.64 17.89
C SER A 169 -13.09 -10.46 17.79
N ALA A 170 -13.98 -10.12 16.85
CA ALA A 170 -15.24 -10.82 16.65
C ALA A 170 -15.03 -12.28 16.23
N MET A 171 -14.09 -12.54 15.32
CA MET A 171 -13.77 -13.91 14.89
C MET A 171 -13.06 -14.72 15.98
N SER A 172 -12.08 -14.12 16.69
CA SER A 172 -11.33 -14.77 17.76
C SER A 172 -12.18 -15.15 18.97
N SER A 173 -13.24 -14.38 19.23
CA SER A 173 -14.21 -14.66 20.31
C SER A 173 -15.40 -15.53 19.86
N ASN A 174 -15.38 -16.06 18.64
CA ASN A 174 -16.47 -16.83 18.03
C ASN A 174 -17.80 -16.07 17.90
N ASN A 175 -17.75 -14.72 17.85
CA ASN A 175 -18.92 -13.87 17.60
C ASN A 175 -19.16 -13.66 16.10
N ALA A 176 -18.23 -14.07 15.24
CA ALA A 176 -18.35 -14.09 13.80
C ALA A 176 -17.61 -15.29 13.22
N ASP A 177 -18.25 -16.01 12.31
CA ASP A 177 -17.68 -17.18 11.64
C ASP A 177 -16.92 -16.81 10.37
N LEU A 178 -17.29 -15.71 9.72
CA LEU A 178 -16.77 -15.24 8.45
C LEU A 178 -16.28 -13.80 8.57
N GLY A 179 -15.06 -13.56 8.10
CA GLY A 179 -14.47 -12.21 8.11
C GLY A 179 -13.67 -11.88 6.86
N GLY A 180 -13.82 -10.64 6.37
CA GLY A 180 -13.03 -10.09 5.30
C GLY A 180 -11.82 -9.34 5.87
N LEU A 181 -10.62 -9.82 5.56
CA LEU A 181 -9.36 -9.29 6.08
C LEU A 181 -8.35 -9.05 4.96
N TRP A 182 -7.37 -8.20 5.26
CA TRP A 182 -6.15 -8.07 4.45
C TRP A 182 -4.90 -8.37 5.28
N ALA A 183 -3.80 -8.71 4.60
CA ALA A 183 -2.53 -8.97 5.26
C ALA A 183 -1.97 -7.69 5.93
N PRO A 184 -1.39 -7.74 7.15
CA PRO A 184 -0.99 -8.97 7.85
C PRO A 184 -2.09 -9.65 8.69
N ASN A 185 -3.28 -9.08 8.79
CA ASN A 185 -4.35 -9.57 9.66
C ASN A 185 -4.84 -10.98 9.31
N ILE A 186 -4.73 -11.36 8.02
CA ILE A 186 -4.97 -12.74 7.56
C ILE A 186 -4.09 -13.71 8.35
N TYR A 187 -2.78 -13.44 8.39
CA TYR A 187 -1.81 -14.31 9.08
C TYR A 187 -2.02 -14.31 10.60
N THR A 188 -2.39 -13.16 11.16
CA THR A 188 -2.77 -13.09 12.58
C THR A 188 -3.92 -14.06 12.90
N MET A 189 -4.93 -14.12 12.04
CA MET A 189 -6.08 -15.02 12.24
C MET A 189 -5.74 -16.49 11.96
N GLU A 190 -4.91 -16.76 10.95
CA GLU A 190 -4.42 -18.12 10.68
C GLU A 190 -3.64 -18.66 11.89
N GLU A 191 -2.70 -17.88 12.45
CA GLU A 191 -1.81 -18.31 13.54
C GLU A 191 -2.49 -18.33 14.92
N LYS A 192 -3.30 -17.32 15.25
CA LYS A 192 -3.84 -17.16 16.61
C LYS A 192 -5.22 -17.80 16.79
N ALA A 193 -6.02 -17.90 15.74
CA ALA A 193 -7.39 -18.41 15.83
C ALA A 193 -7.63 -19.63 14.94
N GLY A 194 -6.61 -20.15 14.25
CA GLY A 194 -6.76 -21.30 13.34
C GLY A 194 -7.76 -21.04 12.20
N ALA A 195 -7.99 -19.78 11.86
CA ALA A 195 -8.85 -19.43 10.74
C ALA A 195 -8.22 -19.89 9.43
N LYS A 196 -9.05 -20.16 8.42
CA LYS A 196 -8.59 -20.56 7.09
C LYS A 196 -9.11 -19.56 6.06
N VAL A 197 -8.25 -19.21 5.10
CA VAL A 197 -8.68 -18.50 3.90
C VAL A 197 -9.59 -19.43 3.10
N ILE A 198 -10.81 -19.02 2.82
CA ILE A 198 -11.77 -19.75 1.99
C ILE A 198 -11.83 -19.20 0.57
N CYS A 199 -11.50 -17.94 0.37
CA CYS A 199 -11.32 -17.37 -0.97
C CYS A 199 -10.57 -16.04 -0.86
N SER A 200 -9.57 -15.85 -1.68
CA SER A 200 -8.89 -14.57 -1.87
C SER A 200 -9.36 -13.85 -3.15
N GLY A 201 -8.98 -12.60 -3.31
CA GLY A 201 -9.19 -11.88 -4.57
C GLY A 201 -8.55 -12.62 -5.74
N LYS A 202 -7.37 -13.22 -5.55
CA LYS A 202 -6.70 -14.05 -6.56
C LYS A 202 -7.52 -15.27 -6.94
N ASP A 203 -8.08 -15.97 -5.95
CA ASP A 203 -8.94 -17.13 -6.20
C ASP A 203 -10.22 -16.74 -6.96
N ALA A 204 -10.70 -15.52 -6.72
CA ALA A 204 -11.85 -14.97 -7.43
C ALA A 204 -11.52 -14.44 -8.84
N GLY A 205 -10.24 -14.43 -9.25
CA GLY A 205 -9.80 -13.84 -10.51
C GLY A 205 -9.87 -12.31 -10.53
N ALA A 206 -10.01 -11.67 -9.36
CA ALA A 206 -9.99 -10.23 -9.23
C ALA A 206 -8.55 -9.72 -9.13
N ILE A 207 -8.23 -8.67 -9.89
CA ILE A 207 -6.96 -7.95 -9.74
C ILE A 207 -7.18 -6.83 -8.73
N VAL A 208 -6.35 -6.81 -7.70
CA VAL A 208 -6.44 -5.85 -6.59
C VAL A 208 -5.11 -5.12 -6.48
N PRO A 209 -4.87 -4.06 -7.28
CA PRO A 209 -3.63 -3.31 -7.17
C PRO A 209 -3.62 -2.47 -5.89
N GLY A 210 -2.48 -2.43 -5.19
CA GLY A 210 -2.22 -1.39 -4.22
C GLY A 210 -1.79 -0.10 -4.92
N ALA A 211 -2.08 1.06 -4.35
CA ALA A 211 -1.87 2.35 -4.99
C ALA A 211 -0.91 3.27 -4.21
N LEU A 212 -0.02 3.93 -4.92
CA LEU A 212 0.65 5.14 -4.47
C LEU A 212 -0.17 6.34 -4.93
N VAL A 213 -0.49 7.24 -4.01
CA VAL A 213 -1.40 8.36 -4.24
C VAL A 213 -0.76 9.70 -3.88
N ALA A 214 -1.25 10.76 -4.52
CA ALA A 214 -0.89 12.13 -4.19
C ALA A 214 -2.12 13.03 -4.22
N ARG A 215 -2.13 14.11 -3.43
CA ARG A 215 -3.08 15.21 -3.64
C ARG A 215 -2.76 15.91 -4.96
N SER A 216 -3.75 16.09 -5.83
CA SER A 216 -3.55 16.71 -7.14
C SER A 216 -2.91 18.09 -7.07
N GLU A 217 -3.30 18.88 -6.08
CA GLU A 217 -2.74 20.21 -5.84
C GLU A 217 -1.24 20.12 -5.55
N TYR A 218 -0.84 19.27 -4.60
CA TYR A 218 0.58 19.06 -4.26
C TYR A 218 1.38 18.52 -5.45
N ALA A 219 0.82 17.55 -6.17
CA ALA A 219 1.47 16.96 -7.34
C ALA A 219 1.72 17.99 -8.46
N LYS A 220 0.82 18.96 -8.61
CA LYS A 220 0.96 20.07 -9.56
C LYS A 220 2.00 21.10 -9.10
N GLU A 221 2.00 21.43 -7.79
CA GLU A 221 2.89 22.45 -7.22
C GLU A 221 4.31 21.93 -7.01
N GLN A 222 4.45 20.64 -6.67
CA GLN A 222 5.71 20.00 -6.27
C GLN A 222 6.01 18.70 -7.04
N PRO A 223 5.97 18.70 -8.39
CA PRO A 223 6.08 17.47 -9.19
C PRO A 223 7.42 16.75 -8.97
N GLN A 224 8.50 17.49 -8.74
CA GLN A 224 9.82 16.91 -8.45
C GLN A 224 9.84 16.16 -7.12
N ASN A 225 9.15 16.66 -6.10
CA ASN A 225 9.08 15.98 -4.80
C ASN A 225 8.25 14.70 -4.89
N VAL A 226 7.20 14.67 -5.73
CA VAL A 226 6.44 13.45 -6.01
C VAL A 226 7.31 12.41 -6.74
N ALA A 227 8.10 12.81 -7.74
CA ALA A 227 9.02 11.91 -8.43
C ALA A 227 10.10 11.36 -7.47
N LYS A 228 10.67 12.21 -6.60
CA LYS A 228 11.62 11.79 -5.57
C LYS A 228 11.00 10.81 -4.55
N PHE A 229 9.78 11.06 -4.10
CA PHE A 229 9.02 10.14 -3.24
C PHE A 229 8.89 8.76 -3.88
N LEU A 230 8.49 8.71 -5.16
CA LEU A 230 8.37 7.45 -5.89
C LEU A 230 9.73 6.76 -6.07
N ALA A 231 10.80 7.52 -6.34
CA ALA A 231 12.14 6.96 -6.47
C ALA A 231 12.63 6.32 -5.15
N VAL A 232 12.34 6.95 -4.00
CA VAL A 232 12.63 6.37 -2.67
C VAL A 232 11.85 5.07 -2.47
N TYR A 233 10.58 5.02 -2.82
CA TYR A 233 9.76 3.82 -2.72
C TYR A 233 10.31 2.68 -3.60
N LEU A 234 10.66 2.98 -4.84
CA LEU A 234 11.22 2.01 -5.79
C LEU A 234 12.57 1.45 -5.31
N ARG A 235 13.48 2.32 -4.81
CA ARG A 235 14.77 1.89 -4.23
C ARG A 235 14.55 0.96 -3.04
N ALA A 236 13.61 1.30 -2.14
CA ALA A 236 13.31 0.47 -0.99
C ALA A 236 12.87 -0.95 -1.41
N TRP A 237 11.98 -1.06 -2.39
CA TRP A 237 11.60 -2.36 -2.94
C TRP A 237 12.73 -3.08 -3.64
N LYS A 238 13.57 -2.36 -4.40
CA LYS A 238 14.73 -2.97 -5.05
C LYS A 238 15.68 -3.57 -4.03
N TRP A 239 15.97 -2.83 -2.96
CA TRP A 239 16.79 -3.32 -1.86
C TRP A 239 16.14 -4.52 -1.13
N MET A 240 14.87 -4.41 -0.76
CA MET A 240 14.13 -5.47 -0.07
C MET A 240 14.06 -6.76 -0.89
N SER A 241 14.01 -6.68 -2.20
CA SER A 241 13.98 -7.84 -3.09
C SER A 241 15.30 -8.64 -3.09
N THR A 242 16.42 -7.99 -2.74
CA THR A 242 17.77 -8.59 -2.71
C THR A 242 18.29 -8.87 -1.29
N HIS A 243 17.63 -8.31 -0.27
CA HIS A 243 18.03 -8.41 1.14
C HIS A 243 16.90 -8.99 2.01
N ARG A 244 16.40 -10.16 1.63
CA ARG A 244 15.21 -10.78 2.24
C ARG A 244 15.29 -10.90 3.76
N ALA A 245 16.38 -11.44 4.29
CA ALA A 245 16.53 -11.65 5.73
C ALA A 245 16.52 -10.34 6.53
N GLU A 246 17.23 -9.32 6.05
CA GLU A 246 17.22 -7.98 6.64
C GLU A 246 15.84 -7.32 6.54
N SER A 247 15.16 -7.51 5.41
CA SER A 247 13.81 -7.00 5.19
C SER A 247 12.80 -7.61 6.15
N VAL A 248 12.87 -8.91 6.40
CA VAL A 248 12.03 -9.60 7.40
C VAL A 248 12.33 -9.10 8.82
N ALA A 249 13.62 -8.89 9.16
CA ALA A 249 13.99 -8.33 10.46
C ALA A 249 13.47 -6.88 10.64
N MET A 250 13.52 -6.04 9.59
CA MET A 250 12.94 -4.70 9.63
C MET A 250 11.41 -4.74 9.68
N MET A 251 10.77 -5.65 8.93
CA MET A 251 9.32 -5.87 8.96
C MET A 251 8.84 -6.26 10.35
N LYS A 252 9.57 -7.13 11.05
CA LYS A 252 9.26 -7.50 12.43
C LYS A 252 9.24 -6.28 13.34
N LYS A 253 10.31 -5.46 13.32
CA LYS A 253 10.36 -4.21 14.11
C LYS A 253 9.20 -3.26 13.76
N PHE A 254 8.93 -3.10 12.48
CA PHE A 254 7.82 -2.27 12.01
C PHE A 254 6.47 -2.76 12.50
N TYR A 255 6.22 -4.06 12.45
CA TYR A 255 4.97 -4.66 12.93
C TYR A 255 4.86 -4.66 14.46
N ASP A 256 5.95 -4.89 15.19
CA ASP A 256 5.96 -4.82 16.64
C ASP A 256 5.50 -3.44 17.15
N VAL A 257 5.95 -2.35 16.51
CA VAL A 257 5.48 -0.98 16.80
C VAL A 257 3.99 -0.81 16.52
N GLY A 258 3.48 -1.46 15.48
CA GLY A 258 2.05 -1.45 15.11
C GLY A 258 1.19 -2.43 15.90
N GLY A 259 1.75 -3.18 16.85
CA GLY A 259 1.02 -4.19 17.63
C GLY A 259 0.66 -5.45 16.83
N VAL A 260 1.30 -5.69 15.68
CA VAL A 260 1.14 -6.90 14.87
C VAL A 260 2.24 -7.90 15.21
N SER A 261 1.83 -9.12 15.57
CA SER A 261 2.76 -10.22 15.87
C SER A 261 2.40 -11.43 15.03
N ILE A 262 3.22 -11.72 14.04
CA ILE A 262 3.14 -12.88 13.13
C ILE A 262 4.51 -13.53 12.99
N SER A 263 4.53 -14.80 12.58
CA SER A 263 5.77 -15.58 12.44
C SER A 263 6.63 -15.09 11.27
N ASP A 264 7.92 -15.39 11.32
CA ASP A 264 8.85 -15.15 10.20
C ASP A 264 8.40 -15.89 8.93
N ALA A 265 7.74 -17.05 9.06
CA ALA A 265 7.16 -17.79 7.94
C ALA A 265 6.05 -16.99 7.26
N SER A 266 5.13 -16.40 8.03
CA SER A 266 4.06 -15.54 7.52
C SER A 266 4.61 -14.25 6.91
N MET A 267 5.64 -13.65 7.51
CA MET A 267 6.31 -12.49 6.92
C MET A 267 6.96 -12.82 5.57
N ASN A 268 7.63 -13.97 5.44
CA ASN A 268 8.17 -14.43 4.16
C ASN A 268 7.06 -14.72 3.14
N LYS A 269 5.97 -15.39 3.55
CA LYS A 269 4.80 -15.68 2.70
C LYS A 269 4.19 -14.36 2.15
N GLU A 270 4.16 -13.30 2.95
CA GLU A 270 3.67 -12.00 2.51
C GLU A 270 4.51 -11.43 1.35
N PHE A 271 5.82 -11.52 1.41
CA PHE A 271 6.70 -11.14 0.30
C PHE A 271 6.48 -12.00 -0.96
N ASP A 272 6.30 -13.31 -0.80
CA ASP A 272 6.26 -14.25 -1.92
C ASP A 272 4.92 -14.23 -2.67
N THR A 273 3.84 -13.81 -2.01
CA THR A 273 2.49 -13.88 -2.57
C THR A 273 2.02 -12.58 -3.24
N ARG A 274 2.80 -11.52 -3.16
CA ARG A 274 2.38 -10.18 -3.64
C ARG A 274 3.44 -9.54 -4.55
N PRO A 275 3.38 -9.78 -5.88
CA PRO A 275 4.32 -9.21 -6.85
C PRO A 275 4.35 -7.68 -6.78
N VAL A 276 5.55 -7.12 -6.84
CA VAL A 276 5.79 -5.67 -6.88
C VAL A 276 6.24 -5.25 -8.27
N TYR A 277 6.14 -3.96 -8.56
CA TYR A 277 6.55 -3.38 -9.82
C TYR A 277 7.78 -2.50 -9.61
N ASP A 278 8.90 -2.81 -10.27
CA ASP A 278 10.03 -1.89 -10.41
C ASP A 278 9.69 -0.75 -11.39
N LEU A 279 10.61 0.18 -11.61
CA LEU A 279 10.37 1.32 -12.50
C LEU A 279 9.92 0.89 -13.91
N ALA A 280 10.55 -0.11 -14.49
CA ALA A 280 10.20 -0.62 -15.83
C ALA A 280 8.80 -1.27 -15.82
N GLY A 281 8.49 -2.03 -14.78
CA GLY A 281 7.17 -2.63 -14.54
C GLY A 281 6.09 -1.57 -14.38
N GLN A 282 6.33 -0.51 -13.59
CA GLN A 282 5.40 0.62 -13.44
C GLN A 282 5.11 1.28 -14.79
N LEU A 283 6.15 1.64 -15.52
CA LEU A 283 6.03 2.26 -16.84
C LEU A 283 5.28 1.37 -17.84
N LYS A 284 5.48 0.05 -17.77
CA LYS A 284 4.78 -0.90 -18.63
C LYS A 284 3.28 -0.95 -18.35
N VAL A 285 2.90 -1.18 -17.08
CA VAL A 285 1.48 -1.37 -16.72
C VAL A 285 0.67 -0.08 -16.74
N MET A 286 1.33 1.08 -16.58
CA MET A 286 0.71 2.41 -16.64
C MET A 286 0.72 3.02 -18.05
N ASN A 287 1.39 2.40 -19.03
CA ASN A 287 1.48 2.94 -20.39
C ASN A 287 0.11 2.93 -21.08
N ARG A 288 -0.38 4.11 -21.46
CA ARG A 288 -1.61 4.28 -22.24
C ARG A 288 -1.32 4.19 -23.72
N ALA A 289 -1.26 2.97 -24.25
CA ALA A 289 -1.42 2.74 -25.69
C ALA A 289 -2.90 2.97 -26.11
N ALA A 290 -3.22 2.73 -27.37
CA ALA A 290 -4.56 3.02 -27.95
C ALA A 290 -5.77 2.42 -27.19
N ALA A 291 -5.56 1.37 -26.39
CA ALA A 291 -6.62 0.65 -25.64
C ALA A 291 -6.68 1.00 -24.14
N GLY A 292 -5.95 2.02 -23.67
CA GLY A 292 -5.74 2.31 -22.26
C GLY A 292 -4.67 1.42 -21.62
N SER A 293 -4.22 1.78 -20.41
CA SER A 293 -3.24 1.00 -19.66
C SER A 293 -3.89 -0.18 -18.92
N ASP A 294 -3.07 -1.13 -18.46
CA ASP A 294 -3.57 -2.21 -17.60
C ASP A 294 -4.10 -1.64 -16.29
N VAL A 295 -3.43 -0.64 -15.73
CA VAL A 295 -3.90 0.06 -14.51
C VAL A 295 -5.24 0.73 -14.74
N ASP A 296 -5.45 1.38 -15.89
CA ASP A 296 -6.75 1.98 -16.24
C ASP A 296 -7.87 0.93 -16.23
N LYS A 297 -7.62 -0.25 -16.80
CA LYS A 297 -8.59 -1.36 -16.83
C LYS A 297 -8.90 -1.87 -15.43
N TRP A 298 -7.88 -2.15 -14.61
CA TRP A 298 -8.05 -2.67 -13.24
C TRP A 298 -8.80 -1.69 -12.34
N MET A 299 -8.43 -0.41 -12.38
CA MET A 299 -9.09 0.61 -11.57
C MET A 299 -10.51 0.91 -12.06
N THR A 300 -10.78 0.78 -13.37
CA THR A 300 -12.14 0.89 -13.92
C THR A 300 -13.02 -0.26 -13.44
N GLN A 301 -12.54 -1.51 -13.43
CA GLN A 301 -13.28 -2.66 -12.89
C GLN A 301 -13.66 -2.46 -11.42
N ILE A 302 -12.73 -1.92 -10.62
CA ILE A 302 -13.00 -1.55 -9.23
C ILE A 302 -14.07 -0.45 -9.14
N ALA A 303 -13.98 0.58 -9.97
CA ALA A 303 -14.98 1.65 -10.02
C ALA A 303 -16.36 1.14 -10.45
N GLU A 304 -16.43 0.24 -11.43
CA GLU A 304 -17.67 -0.45 -11.85
C GLU A 304 -18.28 -1.26 -10.70
N PHE A 305 -17.46 -2.00 -9.99
CA PHE A 305 -17.88 -2.69 -8.77
C PHE A 305 -18.45 -1.71 -7.74
N MET A 306 -17.78 -0.61 -7.47
CA MET A 306 -18.21 0.40 -6.51
C MET A 306 -19.52 1.08 -6.93
N LYS A 307 -19.73 1.29 -8.22
CA LYS A 307 -21.01 1.74 -8.77
C LYS A 307 -22.11 0.69 -8.60
N ALA A 308 -21.83 -0.55 -8.93
CA ALA A 308 -22.79 -1.65 -8.79
C ALA A 308 -23.22 -1.87 -7.33
N THR A 309 -22.36 -1.61 -6.36
CA THR A 309 -22.64 -1.72 -4.91
C THR A 309 -23.23 -0.44 -4.30
N GLY A 310 -23.48 0.60 -5.12
CA GLY A 310 -24.05 1.87 -4.67
C GLY A 310 -23.07 2.77 -3.89
N THR A 311 -21.78 2.47 -3.90
CA THR A 311 -20.73 3.25 -3.19
C THR A 311 -20.46 4.57 -3.91
N MET A 312 -20.66 4.60 -5.23
CA MET A 312 -20.50 5.80 -6.07
C MET A 312 -21.56 5.81 -7.18
N PRO A 313 -21.96 7.02 -7.66
CA PRO A 313 -23.03 7.13 -8.66
C PRO A 313 -22.58 6.79 -10.08
N GLU A 314 -21.31 7.01 -10.41
CA GLU A 314 -20.75 6.83 -11.74
C GLU A 314 -19.29 6.34 -11.70
N VAL A 315 -18.84 5.78 -12.82
CA VAL A 315 -17.45 5.33 -13.01
C VAL A 315 -16.64 6.51 -13.54
N PRO A 316 -15.62 7.00 -12.80
CA PRO A 316 -14.78 8.08 -13.27
C PRO A 316 -13.86 7.60 -14.39
N PRO A 317 -13.61 8.40 -15.44
CA PRO A 317 -12.61 8.05 -16.44
C PRO A 317 -11.23 7.91 -15.80
N ALA A 318 -10.59 6.75 -15.95
CA ALA A 318 -9.31 6.44 -15.33
C ALA A 318 -8.21 7.47 -15.65
N ALA A 319 -8.20 7.98 -16.88
CA ALA A 319 -7.25 9.00 -17.33
C ALA A 319 -7.34 10.34 -16.57
N LYS A 320 -8.41 10.59 -15.82
CA LYS A 320 -8.54 11.81 -15.01
C LYS A 320 -7.80 11.75 -13.68
N TYR A 321 -7.53 10.54 -13.17
CA TYR A 321 -6.94 10.39 -11.84
C TYR A 321 -5.75 9.42 -11.78
N ILE A 322 -5.39 8.77 -12.88
CA ILE A 322 -4.20 7.92 -12.96
C ILE A 322 -3.18 8.62 -13.86
N THR A 323 -1.94 8.75 -13.42
CA THR A 323 -0.86 9.34 -14.23
C THR A 323 0.46 8.60 -14.02
N ASP A 324 1.19 8.39 -15.12
CA ASP A 324 2.55 7.87 -15.15
C ASP A 324 3.63 8.97 -15.30
N ASP A 325 3.23 10.24 -15.27
CA ASP A 325 4.11 11.37 -15.51
C ASP A 325 5.31 11.39 -14.56
N PHE A 326 5.09 11.10 -13.28
CA PHE A 326 6.16 11.09 -12.28
C PHE A 326 7.11 9.90 -12.44
N MET A 327 6.63 8.74 -12.89
CA MET A 327 7.47 7.61 -13.28
C MET A 327 8.31 7.93 -14.52
N LYS A 328 7.72 8.64 -15.49
CA LYS A 328 8.46 9.15 -16.67
C LYS A 328 9.49 10.22 -16.28
N MET A 329 9.22 11.04 -15.27
CA MET A 329 10.21 11.99 -14.73
C MET A 329 11.41 11.25 -14.15
N ILE A 330 11.19 10.19 -13.37
CA ILE A 330 12.27 9.34 -12.85
C ILE A 330 13.07 8.72 -14.00
N ASP A 331 12.40 8.17 -15.01
CA ASP A 331 13.04 7.49 -16.15
C ASP A 331 13.92 8.44 -17.00
N LYS A 332 13.50 9.69 -17.11
CA LYS A 332 14.20 10.74 -17.87
C LYS A 332 15.36 11.40 -17.10
N ASP A 333 15.37 11.35 -15.78
CA ASP A 333 16.46 11.88 -14.96
C ASP A 333 17.49 10.78 -14.64
N PRO A 334 18.70 10.80 -15.23
CA PRO A 334 19.69 9.74 -15.04
C PRO A 334 20.08 9.52 -13.57
N LYS A 335 20.12 10.60 -12.76
CA LYS A 335 20.50 10.50 -11.34
C LYS A 335 19.36 9.86 -10.53
N LEU A 336 18.14 10.31 -10.75
CA LEU A 336 16.98 9.79 -10.03
C LEU A 336 16.66 8.35 -10.46
N LYS A 337 16.84 8.02 -11.75
CA LYS A 337 16.73 6.66 -12.27
C LYS A 337 17.78 5.72 -11.65
N ALA A 338 19.03 6.16 -11.59
CA ALA A 338 20.10 5.40 -10.93
C ALA A 338 19.78 5.17 -9.45
N PHE A 339 19.34 6.21 -8.74
CA PHE A 339 18.91 6.12 -7.33
C PHE A 339 17.77 5.12 -7.13
N ALA A 340 16.71 5.18 -7.94
CA ALA A 340 15.55 4.30 -7.84
C ALA A 340 15.88 2.80 -8.08
N ASN A 341 16.93 2.52 -8.83
CA ASN A 341 17.36 1.16 -9.19
C ASN A 341 18.51 0.62 -8.31
N GLN A 342 18.99 1.37 -7.32
CA GLN A 342 20.03 0.88 -6.40
C GLN A 342 19.50 -0.25 -5.52
N ALA A 343 20.34 -1.29 -5.34
CA ALA A 343 20.05 -2.44 -4.48
C ALA A 343 20.94 -2.48 -3.22
N ASN A 344 21.75 -1.46 -3.00
CA ASN A 344 22.71 -1.33 -1.89
C ASN A 344 22.43 -0.07 -1.05
#